data_265c1acba8649c38956ac16f1adcab7b
#
_entry.id   265c1acba8649c38956ac16f1adcab7b
#
_cell.length_a   1.000
_cell.length_b   1.000
_cell.length_c   1.000
_cell.angle_alpha   90.00
_cell.angle_beta   90.00
_cell.angle_gamma   90.00
#
_symmetry.space_group_name_H-M   'P 1'
#
loop_
_entity.id
_entity.type
_entity.pdbx_description
1 polymer ?
#
loop_
_entity_poly.entity_id
_entity_poly.type
_entity_poly.pdbx_seq_one_letter_code
_entity_poly.pdbx_strand_id
1 'polypeptide(L)'
;MKKIAIYPGTFDPLHKGHIDIIRRAVGLWDELYIAVADSPHKGTLFSLEERKAMIQNEFEESKNIKVISFNNLLIDLASSLSARILVRGLRVVSDFEYEFQMLGMNRTMNPDIETVFLMAEPQNQPISSN
;
A
#
# COMPACT_ATOMS: atom_id res chain seq x y z
N MET A 1 18.60 -12.45 4.68
CA MET A 1 18.00 -11.55 3.67
C MET A 1 16.90 -10.71 4.30
N LYS A 2 16.87 -9.45 3.95
CA LYS A 2 15.79 -8.58 4.42
C LYS A 2 14.48 -8.96 3.77
N LYS A 3 13.43 -8.98 4.56
CA LYS A 3 12.07 -9.14 4.06
C LYS A 3 11.51 -7.76 3.78
N ILE A 4 11.28 -7.47 2.51
CA ILE A 4 10.83 -6.15 2.05
C ILE A 4 9.41 -6.27 1.53
N ALA A 5 8.54 -5.41 2.02
CA ALA A 5 7.16 -5.34 1.59
C ALA A 5 6.86 -3.97 0.98
N ILE A 6 5.87 -3.92 0.10
CA ILE A 6 5.39 -2.69 -0.52
C ILE A 6 3.90 -2.54 -0.22
N TYR A 7 3.52 -1.37 0.24
CA TYR A 7 2.10 -1.02 0.39
C TYR A 7 1.79 0.08 -0.62
N PRO A 8 1.19 -0.26 -1.75
CA PRO A 8 0.88 0.71 -2.79
C PRO A 8 -0.49 1.35 -2.58
N GLY A 9 -0.64 2.56 -3.05
CA GLY A 9 -1.94 3.23 -3.02
C GLY A 9 -1.85 4.65 -3.54
N THR A 10 -3.00 5.30 -3.61
CA THR A 10 -3.08 6.70 -4.01
C THR A 10 -2.87 7.62 -2.82
N PHE A 11 -3.39 7.27 -1.66
CA PHE A 11 -3.26 8.04 -0.40
C PHE A 11 -3.69 9.51 -0.60
N ASP A 12 -4.92 9.70 -0.99
CA ASP A 12 -5.42 11.02 -1.41
C ASP A 12 -6.67 11.43 -0.60
N PRO A 13 -6.53 11.76 0.66
CA PRO A 13 -5.31 11.79 1.46
C PRO A 13 -5.08 10.50 2.26
N LEU A 14 -3.97 10.47 2.97
CA LEU A 14 -3.75 9.45 4.00
C LEU A 14 -4.84 9.56 5.07
N HIS A 15 -5.40 8.44 5.49
CA HIS A 15 -6.44 8.42 6.52
C HIS A 15 -6.17 7.32 7.55
N LYS A 16 -7.03 7.24 8.56
CA LYS A 16 -6.82 6.33 9.68
C LYS A 16 -6.73 4.87 9.27
N GLY A 17 -7.49 4.47 8.25
CA GLY A 17 -7.42 3.11 7.73
C GLY A 17 -6.06 2.77 7.17
N HIS A 18 -5.46 3.69 6.42
CA HIS A 18 -4.10 3.52 5.90
C HIS A 18 -3.10 3.44 7.06
N ILE A 19 -3.22 4.34 8.02
CA ILE A 19 -2.29 4.40 9.15
C ILE A 19 -2.32 3.09 9.93
N ASP A 20 -3.51 2.55 10.17
CA ASP A 20 -3.67 1.28 10.87
C ASP A 20 -2.97 0.15 10.13
N ILE A 21 -3.18 0.05 8.83
CA ILE A 21 -2.55 -0.99 8.00
C ILE A 21 -1.03 -0.85 8.05
N ILE A 22 -0.52 0.38 7.92
CA ILE A 22 0.93 0.62 7.91
C ILE A 22 1.54 0.24 9.25
N ARG A 23 0.92 0.61 10.36
CA ARG A 23 1.44 0.28 11.70
C ARG A 23 1.50 -1.22 11.94
N ARG A 24 0.51 -1.95 11.46
CA ARG A 24 0.52 -3.41 11.60
C ARG A 24 1.52 -4.04 10.65
N ALA A 25 1.59 -3.54 9.41
CA ALA A 25 2.50 -4.08 8.40
C ALA A 25 3.96 -3.91 8.78
N VAL A 26 4.32 -2.76 9.35
CA VAL A 26 5.71 -2.45 9.67
C VAL A 26 6.29 -3.40 10.71
N GLY A 27 5.45 -4.02 11.53
CA GLY A 27 5.88 -5.01 12.51
C GLY A 27 6.09 -6.40 11.95
N LEU A 28 5.70 -6.64 10.69
CA LEU A 28 5.75 -7.97 10.09
C LEU A 28 7.00 -8.20 9.25
N TRP A 29 7.59 -7.15 8.71
CA TRP A 29 8.72 -7.25 7.77
C TRP A 29 9.83 -6.30 8.15
N ASP A 30 11.02 -6.50 7.55
CA ASP A 30 12.20 -5.71 7.89
C ASP A 30 12.10 -4.28 7.35
N GLU A 31 11.56 -4.13 6.15
CA GLU A 31 11.36 -2.81 5.55
C GLU A 31 10.00 -2.77 4.88
N LEU A 32 9.35 -1.61 4.97
CA LEU A 32 8.07 -1.35 4.31
C LEU A 32 8.19 -0.10 3.45
N TYR A 33 7.97 -0.26 2.16
CA TYR A 33 7.90 0.85 1.22
C TYR A 33 6.44 1.24 1.04
N ILE A 34 6.13 2.50 1.31
CA ILE A 34 4.83 3.05 0.99
C ILE A 34 4.96 3.65 -0.40
N ALA A 35 4.34 3.02 -1.38
CA ALA A 35 4.48 3.41 -2.78
C ALA A 35 3.26 4.23 -3.20
N VAL A 36 3.47 5.52 -3.39
CA VAL A 36 2.40 6.44 -3.75
C VAL A 36 2.26 6.50 -5.26
N ALA A 37 1.07 6.20 -5.76
CA ALA A 37 0.83 6.16 -7.19
C ALA A 37 0.87 7.55 -7.79
N ASP A 38 1.73 7.74 -8.79
CA ASP A 38 1.81 8.96 -9.58
C ASP A 38 1.02 8.71 -10.86
N SER A 39 -0.23 9.14 -10.87
CA SER A 39 -1.14 8.94 -12.00
C SER A 39 -1.59 10.32 -12.51
N PRO A 40 -0.83 10.92 -13.41
CA PRO A 40 -1.12 12.29 -13.85
C PRO A 40 -2.49 12.46 -14.51
N HIS A 41 -3.11 11.37 -14.95
CA HIS A 41 -4.42 11.41 -15.59
C HIS A 41 -5.58 11.26 -14.59
N LYS A 42 -5.30 10.99 -13.33
CA LYS A 42 -6.33 10.92 -12.30
C LYS A 42 -6.41 12.24 -11.56
N GLY A 43 -7.62 12.77 -11.43
CA GLY A 43 -7.81 13.99 -10.66
C GLY A 43 -7.71 13.70 -9.17
N THR A 44 -6.53 13.90 -8.59
CA THR A 44 -6.34 13.74 -7.17
C THR A 44 -6.63 15.06 -6.45
N LEU A 45 -7.04 14.96 -5.17
CA LEU A 45 -7.29 16.13 -4.33
C LEU A 45 -5.98 16.82 -3.95
N PHE A 46 -4.93 16.02 -3.75
CA PHE A 46 -3.63 16.52 -3.32
C PHE A 46 -2.58 16.13 -4.34
N SER A 47 -1.55 16.96 -4.47
CA SER A 47 -0.43 16.67 -5.36
C SER A 47 0.34 15.46 -4.84
N LEU A 48 1.16 14.87 -5.71
CA LEU A 48 2.02 13.76 -5.33
C LEU A 48 2.91 14.14 -4.15
N GLU A 49 3.52 15.32 -4.21
CA GLU A 49 4.42 15.77 -3.15
C GLU A 49 3.69 15.97 -1.82
N GLU A 50 2.46 16.50 -1.88
CA GLU A 50 1.65 16.65 -0.66
C GLU A 50 1.28 15.29 -0.07
N ARG A 51 0.91 14.33 -0.92
CA ARG A 51 0.53 13.00 -0.45
C ARG A 51 1.71 12.26 0.17
N LYS A 52 2.89 12.37 -0.44
CA LYS A 52 4.11 11.79 0.12
C LYS A 52 4.46 12.44 1.46
N ALA A 53 4.36 13.76 1.53
CA ALA A 53 4.69 14.50 2.75
C ALA A 53 3.80 14.11 3.92
N MET A 54 2.50 13.90 3.68
CA MET A 54 1.59 13.47 4.73
C MET A 54 2.03 12.15 5.36
N ILE A 55 2.45 11.22 4.53
CA ILE A 55 2.91 9.90 5.00
C ILE A 55 4.25 10.05 5.73
N GLN A 56 5.19 10.81 5.15
CA GLN A 56 6.49 11.02 5.75
C GLN A 56 6.38 11.67 7.13
N ASN A 57 5.49 12.66 7.27
CA ASN A 57 5.28 13.34 8.55
C ASN A 57 4.69 12.41 9.59
N GLU A 58 3.74 11.55 9.20
CA GLU A 58 3.08 10.65 10.14
C GLU A 58 4.07 9.60 10.68
N PHE A 59 5.03 9.18 9.86
CA PHE A 59 5.93 8.09 10.20
C PHE A 59 7.40 8.52 10.24
N GLU A 60 7.67 9.79 10.52
CA GLU A 60 9.03 10.33 10.46
C GLU A 60 10.00 9.65 11.43
N GLU A 61 9.49 9.09 12.52
CA GLU A 61 10.33 8.39 13.49
C GLU A 61 10.55 6.91 13.17
N SER A 62 9.89 6.41 12.15
CA SER A 62 9.99 5.00 11.77
C SER A 62 11.13 4.79 10.79
N LYS A 63 12.20 4.15 11.23
CA LYS A 63 13.39 3.96 10.42
C LYS A 63 13.22 2.97 9.28
N ASN A 64 12.28 2.05 9.42
CA ASN A 64 12.06 0.98 8.44
C ASN A 64 10.89 1.25 7.50
N ILE A 65 10.33 2.47 7.51
CA ILE A 65 9.32 2.90 6.56
C ILE A 65 9.98 3.86 5.57
N LYS A 66 9.81 3.57 4.28
CA LYS A 66 10.33 4.42 3.21
C LYS A 66 9.17 4.80 2.30
N VAL A 67 9.08 6.08 1.97
CA VAL A 67 8.00 6.60 1.13
C VAL A 67 8.56 6.93 -0.24
N ILE A 68 7.99 6.29 -1.27
CA ILE A 68 8.41 6.47 -2.66
C ILE A 68 7.19 6.71 -3.53
N SER A 69 7.42 7.12 -4.75
CA SER A 69 6.37 7.22 -5.76
C SER A 69 6.65 6.23 -6.88
N PHE A 70 5.62 5.88 -7.63
CA PHE A 70 5.78 5.01 -8.77
C PHE A 70 4.74 5.33 -9.85
N ASN A 71 5.11 5.11 -11.10
CA ASN A 71 4.20 5.31 -12.24
C ASN A 71 4.27 4.15 -13.23
N ASN A 72 4.99 3.10 -12.87
CA ASN A 72 5.15 1.90 -13.69
C ASN A 72 4.32 0.75 -13.12
N LEU A 73 4.48 -0.43 -13.68
CA LEU A 73 3.82 -1.60 -13.15
C LEU A 73 4.34 -1.92 -11.75
N LEU A 74 3.41 -2.25 -10.86
CA LEU A 74 3.75 -2.56 -9.46
C LEU A 74 4.72 -3.75 -9.37
N ILE A 75 4.57 -4.72 -10.26
CA ILE A 75 5.46 -5.89 -10.29
C ILE A 75 6.89 -5.47 -10.63
N ASP A 76 7.04 -4.53 -11.56
CA ASP A 76 8.38 -4.03 -11.92
C ASP A 76 9.00 -3.27 -10.75
N LEU A 77 8.19 -2.48 -10.05
CA LEU A 77 8.65 -1.79 -8.86
C LEU A 77 9.13 -2.80 -7.80
N ALA A 78 8.34 -3.82 -7.56
CA ALA A 78 8.68 -4.85 -6.58
C ALA A 78 10.00 -5.53 -6.95
N SER A 79 10.19 -5.85 -8.22
CA SER A 79 11.44 -6.46 -8.69
C SER A 79 12.62 -5.54 -8.47
N SER A 80 12.46 -4.25 -8.77
CA SER A 80 13.56 -3.28 -8.62
C SER A 80 13.97 -3.09 -7.17
N LEU A 81 13.06 -3.28 -6.22
CA LEU A 81 13.32 -3.14 -4.79
C LEU A 81 13.70 -4.45 -4.13
N SER A 82 13.70 -5.54 -4.89
CA SER A 82 13.85 -6.90 -4.35
C SER A 82 12.78 -7.23 -3.31
N ALA A 83 11.60 -6.66 -3.49
CA ALA A 83 10.47 -6.89 -2.60
C ALA A 83 9.67 -8.08 -3.11
N ARG A 84 9.28 -8.96 -2.21
CA ARG A 84 8.49 -10.14 -2.54
C ARG A 84 7.09 -10.11 -1.97
N ILE A 85 6.75 -9.06 -1.24
CA ILE A 85 5.50 -8.97 -0.52
C ILE A 85 4.79 -7.68 -0.91
N LEU A 86 3.54 -7.83 -1.35
CA LEU A 86 2.66 -6.69 -1.58
C LEU A 86 1.59 -6.69 -0.50
N VAL A 87 1.42 -5.54 0.16
CA VAL A 87 0.40 -5.39 1.20
C VAL A 87 -0.79 -4.68 0.61
N ARG A 88 -1.98 -5.22 0.84
CA ARG A 88 -3.23 -4.60 0.41
C ARG A 88 -4.17 -4.52 1.59
N GLY A 89 -4.82 -3.38 1.74
CA GLY A 89 -5.83 -3.20 2.77
C GLY A 89 -7.21 -3.55 2.24
N LEU A 90 -7.99 -4.26 3.02
CA LEU A 90 -9.36 -4.62 2.66
C LEU A 90 -10.33 -3.95 3.62
N ARG A 91 -11.41 -3.41 3.09
CA ARG A 91 -12.44 -2.77 3.89
C ARG A 91 -13.78 -3.50 3.78
N VAL A 92 -14.13 -3.95 2.58
CA VAL A 92 -15.41 -4.61 2.31
C VAL A 92 -15.21 -5.76 1.33
N VAL A 93 -16.24 -6.59 1.19
CA VAL A 93 -16.18 -7.76 0.31
C VAL A 93 -15.88 -7.39 -1.14
N SER A 94 -16.42 -6.28 -1.62
CA SER A 94 -16.16 -5.83 -3.00
C SER A 94 -14.68 -5.52 -3.22
N ASP A 95 -14.01 -4.95 -2.21
CA ASP A 95 -12.57 -4.74 -2.27
C ASP A 95 -11.85 -6.07 -2.39
N PHE A 96 -12.28 -7.07 -1.62
CA PHE A 96 -11.64 -8.38 -1.66
C PHE A 96 -11.76 -9.02 -3.04
N GLU A 97 -12.92 -8.95 -3.67
CA GLU A 97 -13.11 -9.51 -4.99
C GLU A 97 -12.18 -8.87 -6.02
N TYR A 98 -12.10 -7.54 -6.00
CA TYR A 98 -11.20 -6.81 -6.90
C TYR A 98 -9.74 -7.19 -6.64
N GLU A 99 -9.34 -7.21 -5.38
CA GLU A 99 -7.96 -7.53 -5.02
C GLU A 99 -7.62 -8.98 -5.34
N PHE A 100 -8.59 -9.87 -5.22
CA PHE A 100 -8.38 -11.27 -5.58
C PHE A 100 -8.06 -11.43 -7.07
N GLN A 101 -8.75 -10.66 -7.92
CA GLN A 101 -8.47 -10.66 -9.36
C GLN A 101 -7.07 -10.11 -9.62
N MET A 102 -6.69 -9.03 -8.94
CA MET A 102 -5.35 -8.45 -9.09
C MET A 102 -4.27 -9.41 -8.61
N LEU A 103 -4.55 -10.16 -7.56
CA LEU A 103 -3.62 -11.19 -7.08
C LEU A 103 -3.36 -12.22 -8.17
N GLY A 104 -4.40 -12.68 -8.86
CA GLY A 104 -4.24 -13.63 -9.94
C GLY A 104 -3.35 -13.10 -11.05
N MET A 105 -3.56 -11.84 -11.46
CA MET A 105 -2.73 -11.20 -12.47
C MET A 105 -1.28 -11.08 -12.02
N ASN A 106 -1.07 -10.64 -10.79
CA ASN A 106 0.27 -10.46 -10.24
C ASN A 106 1.02 -11.79 -10.19
N ARG A 107 0.37 -12.85 -9.76
CA ARG A 107 0.97 -14.18 -9.71
C ARG A 107 1.31 -14.72 -11.10
N THR A 108 0.50 -14.39 -12.10
CA THR A 108 0.78 -14.78 -13.48
C THR A 108 2.03 -14.07 -13.99
N MET A 109 2.20 -12.78 -13.67
CA MET A 109 3.34 -11.99 -14.12
C MET A 109 4.61 -12.32 -13.37
N ASN A 110 4.50 -12.57 -12.05
CA ASN A 110 5.66 -12.91 -11.22
C ASN A 110 5.20 -13.77 -10.04
N PRO A 111 5.33 -15.09 -10.16
CA PRO A 111 4.86 -16.00 -9.09
C PRO A 111 5.66 -15.92 -7.79
N ASP A 112 6.82 -15.24 -7.80
CA ASP A 112 7.62 -15.09 -6.58
C ASP A 112 7.12 -13.99 -5.66
N ILE A 113 6.13 -13.21 -6.12
CA ILE A 113 5.57 -12.13 -5.31
C ILE A 113 4.29 -12.61 -4.63
N GLU A 114 4.25 -12.46 -3.32
CA GLU A 114 3.08 -12.80 -2.51
C GLU A 114 2.31 -11.54 -2.17
N THR A 115 0.99 -11.61 -2.23
CA THR A 115 0.13 -10.53 -1.78
C THR A 115 -0.47 -10.89 -0.43
N VAL A 116 -0.33 -9.99 0.54
CA VAL A 116 -0.87 -10.16 1.88
C VAL A 116 -1.97 -9.15 2.08
N PHE A 117 -3.15 -9.63 2.45
CA PHE A 117 -4.30 -8.78 2.72
C PHE A 117 -4.45 -8.55 4.21
N LEU A 118 -4.56 -7.28 4.60
CA LEU A 118 -4.83 -6.91 5.99
C LEU A 118 -6.19 -6.23 6.06
N MET A 119 -7.03 -6.70 6.96
CA MET A 119 -8.35 -6.12 7.14
C MET A 119 -8.23 -4.85 7.97
N ALA A 120 -8.87 -3.77 7.52
CA ALA A 120 -8.95 -2.55 8.32
C ALA A 120 -9.76 -2.82 9.59
N GLU A 121 -9.30 -2.24 10.71
CA GLU A 121 -10.02 -2.38 11.96
C GLU A 121 -11.41 -1.71 11.84
N PRO A 122 -12.45 -2.29 12.45
CA PRO A 122 -13.81 -1.75 12.31
C PRO A 122 -13.96 -0.28 12.65
N GLN A 123 -13.22 0.21 13.64
CA GLN A 123 -13.30 1.61 14.05
C GLN A 123 -12.70 2.55 13.01
N ASN A 124 -11.94 2.05 12.04
CA ASN A 124 -11.29 2.84 11.00
C ASN A 124 -11.99 2.71 9.66
N GLN A 125 -13.04 1.91 9.59
CA GLN A 125 -13.82 1.76 8.36
C GLN A 125 -14.86 2.86 8.27
N PRO A 126 -15.26 3.25 7.04
CA PRO A 126 -16.37 4.18 6.90
C PRO A 126 -17.60 3.65 7.58
N ILE A 127 -18.29 4.51 8.30
CA ILE A 127 -19.53 4.11 8.96
C ILE A 127 -20.59 3.94 7.90
N SER A 128 -21.09 2.73 7.78
CA SER A 128 -22.20 2.45 6.92
C SER A 128 -23.47 2.60 7.76
N SER A 129 -24.25 3.61 7.44
CA SER A 129 -25.52 3.81 8.12
C SER A 129 -26.49 2.75 7.60
N ASN A 130 -26.74 1.83 8.40
CA ASN A 130 -27.72 0.78 8.07
C ASN A 130 -29.10 1.20 8.54
#